data_0353fe0a96160162e8b198af5fe38fac
#
_entry.id   0353fe0a96160162e8b198af5fe38fac
#
_cell.length_a   1.000
_cell.length_b   1.000
_cell.length_c   1.000
_cell.angle_alpha   90.00
_cell.angle_beta   90.00
_cell.angle_gamma   90.00
#
_symmetry.space_group_name_H-M   'P 1'
#
loop_
_entity.id
_entity.type
_entity.pdbx_description
1 polymer ?
#
loop_
_entity_poly.entity_id
_entity_poly.type
_entity_poly.pdbx_seq_one_letter_code
_entity_poly.pdbx_strand_id
1 'polypeptide(L)'
;FGELPALAGLAMMVFEPNILAHGRLVTTDMGATLFTLATFACLERALARRPSHFGAWWLATGISLGLAMLTRFSSLLLIPLMALIAMMVGKELPAIKRKGLGVALGVALVVLNIGYGLGNGGITLFPLAAEPVSGPLSTEPFVTMAASPVMRWTPLPIPRLFLEGLDLARWKNAHVEGPGYLNGDISGEGWWSWFVLALSMKTTLPLLALSMTGFGLLVFRARAVGADRLV
;
A
#
# COMPACT_ATOMS: atom_id res chain seq x y z
N PHE A 1 4.44 2.65 -23.63
CA PHE A 1 4.92 4.05 -23.72
C PHE A 1 6.20 4.17 -24.55
N GLY A 2 6.96 3.09 -24.82
CA GLY A 2 8.23 3.11 -25.55
C GLY A 2 9.44 3.39 -24.65
N GLU A 3 10.65 3.26 -25.23
CA GLU A 3 11.92 3.31 -24.49
C GLU A 3 12.26 4.74 -24.01
N LEU A 4 12.05 5.73 -24.86
CA LEU A 4 12.41 7.12 -24.55
C LEU A 4 11.64 7.70 -23.35
N PRO A 5 10.30 7.58 -23.25
CA PRO A 5 9.56 7.97 -22.06
C PRO A 5 9.96 7.18 -20.81
N ALA A 6 10.29 5.90 -20.94
CA ALA A 6 10.74 5.08 -19.82
C ALA A 6 12.10 5.56 -19.27
N LEU A 7 13.06 5.86 -20.17
CA LEU A 7 14.36 6.41 -19.77
C LEU A 7 14.24 7.81 -19.16
N ALA A 8 13.38 8.66 -19.71
CA ALA A 8 13.12 9.99 -19.15
C ALA A 8 12.53 9.89 -17.73
N GLY A 9 11.53 9.02 -17.54
CA GLY A 9 10.95 8.77 -16.22
C GLY A 9 11.97 8.21 -15.22
N LEU A 10 12.81 7.27 -15.65
CA LEU A 10 13.88 6.73 -14.82
C LEU A 10 14.90 7.81 -14.44
N ALA A 11 15.34 8.64 -15.39
CA ALA A 11 16.25 9.74 -15.11
C ALA A 11 15.65 10.72 -14.09
N MET A 12 14.38 11.10 -14.25
CA MET A 12 13.69 11.98 -13.30
C MET A 12 13.63 11.36 -11.90
N MET A 13 13.37 10.05 -11.82
CA MET A 13 13.31 9.33 -10.55
C MET A 13 14.68 9.26 -9.88
N VAL A 14 15.75 8.98 -10.63
CA VAL A 14 17.13 8.87 -10.10
C VAL A 14 17.65 10.21 -9.58
N PHE A 15 17.27 11.31 -10.21
CA PHE A 15 17.69 12.65 -9.80
C PHE A 15 16.69 13.36 -8.89
N GLU A 16 15.62 12.66 -8.45
CA GLU A 16 14.66 13.23 -7.50
C GLU A 16 15.29 13.43 -6.11
N PRO A 17 15.35 14.67 -5.59
CA PRO A 17 16.05 14.97 -4.33
C PRO A 17 15.53 14.18 -3.12
N ASN A 18 14.21 13.91 -3.04
CA ASN A 18 13.64 13.13 -1.95
C ASN A 18 14.08 11.67 -2.01
N ILE A 19 14.14 11.09 -3.22
CA ILE A 19 14.62 9.71 -3.41
C ILE A 19 16.09 9.63 -3.02
N LEU A 20 16.91 10.59 -3.44
CA LEU A 20 18.33 10.66 -3.08
C LEU A 20 18.52 10.85 -1.57
N ALA A 21 17.74 11.74 -0.95
CA ALA A 21 17.81 11.99 0.48
C ALA A 21 17.42 10.74 1.30
N HIS A 22 16.25 10.15 1.00
CA HIS A 22 15.76 8.97 1.71
C HIS A 22 16.57 7.70 1.39
N GLY A 23 17.14 7.58 0.18
CA GLY A 23 18.00 6.47 -0.20
C GLY A 23 19.32 6.40 0.60
N ARG A 24 19.74 7.51 1.19
CA ARG A 24 20.93 7.59 2.07
C ARG A 24 20.63 7.29 3.54
N LEU A 25 19.36 7.30 3.92
CA LEU A 25 18.92 7.05 5.28
C LEU A 25 18.44 5.60 5.41
N VAL A 26 18.69 5.00 6.56
CA VAL A 26 18.16 3.66 6.89
C VAL A 26 16.69 3.81 7.30
N THR A 27 15.83 4.07 6.32
CA THR A 27 14.37 4.19 6.53
C THR A 27 13.62 3.12 5.74
N THR A 28 12.42 2.80 6.20
CA THR A 28 11.53 1.85 5.51
C THR A 28 10.90 2.41 4.24
N ASP A 29 11.06 3.72 3.97
CA ASP A 29 10.39 4.42 2.88
C ASP A 29 10.82 3.94 1.50
N MET A 30 12.12 3.73 1.30
CA MET A 30 12.64 3.22 0.01
C MET A 30 12.19 1.79 -0.27
N GLY A 31 12.21 0.93 0.76
CA GLY A 31 11.69 -0.44 0.66
C GLY A 31 10.18 -0.46 0.34
N ALA A 32 9.40 0.36 1.04
CA ALA A 32 7.97 0.50 0.79
C ALA A 32 7.69 0.99 -0.65
N THR A 33 8.43 1.98 -1.13
CA THR A 33 8.31 2.49 -2.51
C THR A 33 8.64 1.42 -3.53
N LEU A 34 9.76 0.72 -3.37
CA LEU A 34 10.19 -0.35 -4.26
C LEU A 34 9.13 -1.46 -4.36
N PHE A 35 8.69 -1.99 -3.21
CA PHE A 35 7.74 -3.11 -3.20
C PHE A 35 6.34 -2.69 -3.61
N THR A 36 5.93 -1.44 -3.37
CA THR A 36 4.68 -0.90 -3.92
C THR A 36 4.71 -0.85 -5.45
N LEU A 37 5.77 -0.30 -6.05
CA LEU A 37 5.93 -0.27 -7.51
C LEU A 37 6.01 -1.67 -8.10
N ALA A 38 6.76 -2.58 -7.46
CA ALA A 38 6.84 -3.99 -7.88
C ALA A 38 5.47 -4.67 -7.84
N THR A 39 4.67 -4.41 -6.79
CA THR A 39 3.32 -4.96 -6.67
C THR A 39 2.43 -4.52 -7.84
N PHE A 40 2.41 -3.23 -8.17
CA PHE A 40 1.62 -2.74 -9.30
C PHE A 40 2.15 -3.23 -10.65
N ALA A 41 3.45 -3.27 -10.85
CA ALA A 41 4.04 -3.78 -12.09
C ALA A 41 3.74 -5.29 -12.31
N CYS A 42 3.77 -6.09 -11.24
CA CYS A 42 3.40 -7.50 -11.32
C CYS A 42 1.89 -7.67 -11.51
N LEU A 43 1.07 -6.88 -10.82
CA LEU A 43 -0.39 -6.89 -10.95
C LEU A 43 -0.83 -6.53 -12.39
N GLU A 44 -0.24 -5.51 -12.98
CA GLU A 44 -0.51 -5.12 -14.38
C GLU A 44 -0.27 -6.30 -15.33
N ARG A 45 0.88 -6.97 -15.18
CA ARG A 45 1.20 -8.15 -16.00
C ARG A 45 0.25 -9.32 -15.72
N ALA A 46 -0.13 -9.54 -14.46
CA ALA A 46 -1.09 -10.58 -14.10
C ALA A 46 -2.50 -10.30 -14.65
N LEU A 47 -2.90 -9.04 -14.76
CA LEU A 47 -4.19 -8.60 -15.31
C LEU A 47 -4.19 -8.49 -16.84
N ALA A 48 -3.05 -8.56 -17.53
CA ALA A 48 -2.98 -8.52 -18.98
C ALA A 48 -3.90 -9.56 -19.64
N ARG A 49 -4.35 -9.29 -20.87
CA ARG A 49 -5.31 -10.17 -21.59
C ARG A 49 -4.75 -11.55 -21.86
N ARG A 50 -3.44 -11.62 -22.18
CA ARG A 50 -2.70 -12.87 -22.46
C ARG A 50 -1.36 -12.83 -21.75
N PRO A 51 -1.33 -13.02 -20.42
CA PRO A 51 -0.07 -12.99 -19.69
C PRO A 51 0.76 -14.24 -20.04
N SER A 52 1.99 -14.06 -20.44
CA SER A 52 3.00 -15.11 -20.37
C SER A 52 3.19 -15.45 -18.89
N HIS A 53 3.26 -16.70 -18.55
CA HIS A 53 3.48 -17.14 -17.17
C HIS A 53 2.45 -16.61 -16.15
N PHE A 54 1.17 -16.79 -16.45
CA PHE A 54 0.04 -16.29 -15.65
C PHE A 54 0.21 -16.55 -14.14
N GLY A 55 0.55 -17.77 -13.75
CA GLY A 55 0.73 -18.12 -12.34
C GLY A 55 1.89 -17.38 -11.66
N ALA A 56 3.01 -17.23 -12.38
CA ALA A 56 4.20 -16.56 -11.86
C ALA A 56 3.96 -15.08 -11.53
N TRP A 57 3.17 -14.37 -12.34
CA TRP A 57 2.85 -12.96 -12.08
C TRP A 57 1.96 -12.78 -10.84
N TRP A 58 1.03 -13.69 -10.57
CA TRP A 58 0.24 -13.66 -9.34
C TRP A 58 1.09 -13.97 -8.10
N LEU A 59 2.01 -14.92 -8.20
CA LEU A 59 2.98 -15.20 -7.12
C LEU A 59 3.88 -13.98 -6.86
N ALA A 60 4.44 -13.38 -7.92
CA ALA A 60 5.27 -12.18 -7.79
C ALA A 60 4.50 -11.00 -7.19
N THR A 61 3.21 -10.82 -7.55
CA THR A 61 2.34 -9.82 -6.94
C THR A 61 2.16 -10.07 -5.44
N GLY A 62 1.94 -11.32 -5.04
CA GLY A 62 1.80 -11.68 -3.64
C GLY A 62 3.09 -11.50 -2.83
N ILE A 63 4.22 -11.91 -3.38
CA ILE A 63 5.53 -11.73 -2.75
C ILE A 63 5.83 -10.25 -2.55
N SER A 64 5.69 -9.43 -3.59
CA SER A 64 5.96 -7.99 -3.49
C SER A 64 5.00 -7.28 -2.54
N LEU A 65 3.71 -7.65 -2.52
CA LEU A 65 2.73 -7.13 -1.56
C LEU A 65 3.11 -7.50 -0.11
N GLY A 66 3.47 -8.75 0.14
CA GLY A 66 3.90 -9.20 1.46
C GLY A 66 5.15 -8.45 1.94
N LEU A 67 6.14 -8.27 1.05
CA LEU A 67 7.34 -7.47 1.35
C LEU A 67 7.00 -5.99 1.60
N ALA A 68 6.06 -5.40 0.85
CA ALA A 68 5.58 -4.05 1.12
C ALA A 68 4.95 -3.94 2.51
N MET A 69 4.12 -4.90 2.91
CA MET A 69 3.50 -4.95 4.24
C MET A 69 4.53 -5.13 5.38
N LEU A 70 5.63 -5.85 5.12
CA LEU A 70 6.74 -5.98 6.08
C LEU A 70 7.52 -4.66 6.26
N THR A 71 7.54 -3.81 5.24
CA THR A 71 8.24 -2.52 5.35
C THR A 71 7.40 -1.44 6.03
N ARG A 72 6.09 -1.39 5.76
CA ARG A 72 5.17 -0.36 6.34
C ARG A 72 3.75 -0.88 6.49
N PHE A 73 3.12 -0.57 7.62
CA PHE A 73 1.71 -0.89 7.86
C PHE A 73 0.75 -0.22 6.87
N SER A 74 1.10 1.00 6.38
CA SER A 74 0.31 1.71 5.37
C SER A 74 0.17 0.96 4.05
N SER A 75 1.08 0.02 3.75
CA SER A 75 0.99 -0.85 2.57
C SER A 75 -0.24 -1.78 2.59
N LEU A 76 -0.94 -1.91 3.73
CA LEU A 76 -2.23 -2.58 3.80
C LEU A 76 -3.27 -1.94 2.86
N LEU A 77 -3.16 -0.63 2.60
CA LEU A 77 -4.01 0.09 1.65
C LEU A 77 -3.84 -0.39 0.19
N LEU A 78 -2.76 -1.08 -0.13
CA LEU A 78 -2.59 -1.67 -1.47
C LEU A 78 -3.65 -2.74 -1.75
N ILE A 79 -4.16 -3.44 -0.74
CA ILE A 79 -5.18 -4.49 -0.92
C ILE A 79 -6.47 -3.94 -1.53
N PRO A 80 -7.15 -2.95 -0.92
CA PRO A 80 -8.34 -2.37 -1.51
C PRO A 80 -8.05 -1.66 -2.84
N LEU A 81 -6.87 -1.05 -3.00
CA LEU A 81 -6.47 -0.41 -4.24
C LEU A 81 -6.27 -1.44 -5.37
N MET A 82 -5.66 -2.58 -5.11
CA MET A 82 -5.54 -3.69 -6.07
C MET A 82 -6.91 -4.23 -6.47
N ALA A 83 -7.84 -4.37 -5.52
CA ALA A 83 -9.22 -4.79 -5.80
C ALA A 83 -9.93 -3.78 -6.68
N LEU A 84 -9.78 -2.47 -6.41
CA LEU A 84 -10.33 -1.39 -7.21
C LEU A 84 -9.80 -1.41 -8.65
N ILE A 85 -8.47 -1.51 -8.82
CA ILE A 85 -7.83 -1.62 -10.15
C ILE A 85 -8.36 -2.85 -10.90
N ALA A 86 -8.43 -3.99 -10.22
CA ALA A 86 -8.95 -5.21 -10.82
C ALA A 86 -10.41 -5.05 -11.29
N MET A 87 -11.25 -4.34 -10.54
CA MET A 87 -12.64 -4.02 -10.92
C MET A 87 -12.71 -3.04 -12.09
N MET A 88 -11.83 -2.04 -12.14
CA MET A 88 -11.79 -1.06 -13.24
C MET A 88 -11.34 -1.65 -14.57
N VAL A 89 -10.47 -2.65 -14.55
CA VAL A 89 -9.93 -3.31 -15.76
C VAL A 89 -10.97 -4.20 -16.44
N GLY A 90 -12.02 -4.64 -15.74
CA GLY A 90 -13.09 -5.45 -16.33
C GLY A 90 -14.40 -5.32 -15.58
N LYS A 91 -15.51 -5.07 -16.30
CA LYS A 91 -16.86 -5.04 -15.71
C LYS A 91 -17.23 -6.37 -15.02
N GLU A 92 -16.64 -7.48 -15.51
CA GLU A 92 -16.69 -8.78 -14.85
C GLU A 92 -15.27 -9.37 -14.84
N LEU A 93 -14.68 -9.47 -13.65
CA LEU A 93 -13.39 -10.15 -13.51
C LEU A 93 -13.59 -11.64 -13.77
N PRO A 94 -12.94 -12.24 -14.79
CA PRO A 94 -13.03 -13.67 -15.02
C PRO A 94 -12.67 -14.46 -13.76
N ALA A 95 -13.34 -15.58 -13.52
CA ALA A 95 -13.12 -16.41 -12.33
C ALA A 95 -11.64 -16.75 -12.09
N ILE A 96 -10.89 -16.95 -13.17
CA ILE A 96 -9.44 -17.22 -13.10
C ILE A 96 -8.64 -16.04 -12.52
N LYS A 97 -8.99 -14.79 -12.83
CA LYS A 97 -8.32 -13.60 -12.29
C LYS A 97 -8.70 -13.35 -10.83
N ARG A 98 -9.94 -13.65 -10.44
CA ARG A 98 -10.37 -13.64 -9.03
C ARG A 98 -9.58 -14.67 -8.20
N LYS A 99 -9.40 -15.88 -8.74
CA LYS A 99 -8.54 -16.91 -8.12
C LYS A 99 -7.10 -16.43 -8.01
N GLY A 100 -6.57 -15.78 -9.06
CA GLY A 100 -5.23 -15.20 -9.05
C GLY A 100 -5.05 -14.15 -7.96
N LEU A 101 -6.02 -13.24 -7.77
CA LEU A 101 -6.00 -12.27 -6.68
C LEU A 101 -6.00 -12.97 -5.30
N GLY A 102 -6.80 -14.02 -5.13
CA GLY A 102 -6.79 -14.84 -3.92
C GLY A 102 -5.43 -15.50 -3.67
N VAL A 103 -4.79 -16.02 -4.72
CA VAL A 103 -3.42 -16.56 -4.63
C VAL A 103 -2.42 -15.49 -4.20
N ALA A 104 -2.47 -14.29 -4.80
CA ALA A 104 -1.59 -13.19 -4.43
C ALA A 104 -1.75 -12.79 -2.97
N LEU A 105 -2.99 -12.69 -2.46
CA LEU A 105 -3.27 -12.39 -1.06
C LEU A 105 -2.78 -13.51 -0.13
N GLY A 106 -3.00 -14.78 -0.49
CA GLY A 106 -2.49 -15.93 0.27
C GLY A 106 -0.97 -15.94 0.35
N VAL A 107 -0.29 -15.69 -0.77
CA VAL A 107 1.19 -15.58 -0.81
C VAL A 107 1.68 -14.40 0.03
N ALA A 108 1.01 -13.24 -0.04
CA ALA A 108 1.37 -12.08 0.78
C ALA A 108 1.27 -12.40 2.28
N LEU A 109 0.23 -13.12 2.71
CA LEU A 109 0.09 -13.58 4.09
C LEU A 109 1.20 -14.55 4.49
N VAL A 110 1.58 -15.47 3.61
CA VAL A 110 2.71 -16.38 3.87
C VAL A 110 4.01 -15.60 4.03
N VAL A 111 4.30 -14.66 3.13
CA VAL A 111 5.51 -13.81 3.20
C VAL A 111 5.50 -13.00 4.50
N LEU A 112 4.36 -12.43 4.88
CA LEU A 112 4.19 -11.67 6.11
C LEU A 112 4.50 -12.54 7.34
N ASN A 113 3.93 -13.76 7.40
CA ASN A 113 4.17 -14.69 8.50
C ASN A 113 5.62 -15.15 8.57
N ILE A 114 6.27 -15.44 7.44
CA ILE A 114 7.69 -15.79 7.40
C ILE A 114 8.54 -14.63 7.93
N GLY A 115 8.27 -13.40 7.51
CA GLY A 115 9.02 -12.22 7.94
C GLY A 115 8.93 -11.98 9.44
N TYR A 116 7.75 -12.13 10.03
CA TYR A 116 7.57 -12.01 11.49
C TYR A 116 8.05 -13.25 12.24
N GLY A 117 7.90 -14.44 11.67
CA GLY A 117 8.35 -15.69 12.28
C GLY A 117 9.86 -15.81 12.39
N LEU A 118 10.59 -15.39 11.37
CA LEU A 118 12.06 -15.39 11.38
C LEU A 118 12.64 -14.45 12.46
N GLY A 119 11.95 -13.36 12.77
CA GLY A 119 12.36 -12.42 13.83
C GLY A 119 12.00 -12.86 15.25
N ASN A 120 11.02 -13.77 15.43
CA ASN A 120 10.45 -14.11 16.74
C ASN A 120 10.46 -15.61 17.09
N GLY A 121 11.19 -16.42 16.34
CA GLY A 121 11.37 -17.84 16.70
C GLY A 121 10.22 -18.77 16.31
N GLY A 122 9.26 -18.33 15.49
CA GLY A 122 8.22 -19.23 14.98
C GLY A 122 7.05 -18.53 14.31
N ILE A 123 6.38 -19.25 13.42
CA ILE A 123 5.12 -18.82 12.81
C ILE A 123 4.02 -19.08 13.84
N THR A 124 3.53 -18.02 14.47
CA THR A 124 2.41 -18.13 15.40
C THR A 124 1.11 -17.75 14.71
N LEU A 125 0.30 -18.77 14.42
CA LEU A 125 -1.12 -18.59 14.16
C LEU A 125 -1.78 -18.32 15.53
N PHE A 126 -2.13 -17.08 15.79
CA PHE A 126 -2.71 -16.73 17.08
C PHE A 126 -4.22 -16.71 17.05
N PRO A 127 -4.90 -17.32 18.04
CA PRO A 127 -6.18 -16.84 18.49
C PRO A 127 -5.99 -15.46 19.12
N LEU A 128 -6.75 -14.47 18.69
CA LEU A 128 -6.69 -13.06 19.13
C LEU A 128 -7.00 -12.85 20.62
N ALA A 129 -6.98 -13.89 21.44
CA ALA A 129 -7.52 -13.75 22.76
C ALA A 129 -7.08 -14.74 23.82
N ALA A 130 -5.88 -15.23 23.84
CA ALA A 130 -5.47 -16.07 24.95
C ALA A 130 -4.97 -15.28 26.17
N GLU A 131 -4.59 -14.01 26.01
CA GLU A 131 -4.16 -13.17 27.14
C GLU A 131 -4.72 -11.75 27.01
N PRO A 132 -5.11 -11.09 28.12
CA PRO A 132 -5.33 -9.68 28.10
C PRO A 132 -4.07 -9.04 27.54
N VAL A 133 -4.17 -8.37 26.41
CA VAL A 133 -3.06 -7.70 25.77
C VAL A 133 -2.59 -6.62 26.74
N SER A 134 -1.60 -6.96 27.54
CA SER A 134 -0.87 -6.04 28.41
C SER A 134 0.01 -5.16 27.53
N GLY A 135 -0.60 -4.28 26.76
CA GLY A 135 0.04 -3.40 25.81
C GLY A 135 -0.97 -2.46 25.19
N PRO A 136 -0.55 -1.55 24.31
CA PRO A 136 -1.36 -0.48 23.76
C PRO A 136 -2.42 -0.90 22.73
N LEU A 137 -2.94 -2.13 22.74
CA LEU A 137 -4.17 -2.48 22.02
C LEU A 137 -5.36 -1.80 22.70
N SER A 138 -5.40 -0.50 22.58
CA SER A 138 -6.36 0.36 23.24
C SER A 138 -7.28 1.07 22.26
N THR A 139 -7.07 0.87 20.95
CA THR A 139 -7.85 1.56 19.94
C THR A 139 -8.98 0.68 19.42
N GLU A 140 -10.18 1.26 19.33
CA GLU A 140 -11.24 0.68 18.51
C GLU A 140 -10.79 0.59 17.02
N PRO A 141 -10.99 -0.49 16.28
CA PRO A 141 -11.84 -1.65 16.59
C PRO A 141 -11.11 -2.86 17.24
N PHE A 142 -9.81 -2.78 17.52
CA PHE A 142 -9.04 -3.93 17.98
C PHE A 142 -9.49 -4.46 19.34
N VAL A 143 -9.83 -3.55 20.26
CA VAL A 143 -10.38 -3.92 21.60
C VAL A 143 -11.69 -4.68 21.43
N THR A 144 -12.59 -4.20 20.58
CA THR A 144 -13.89 -4.83 20.30
C THR A 144 -13.70 -6.20 19.64
N MET A 145 -12.77 -6.30 18.70
CA MET A 145 -12.44 -7.58 18.06
C MET A 145 -11.88 -8.59 19.07
N ALA A 146 -10.97 -8.16 19.95
CA ALA A 146 -10.37 -9.01 20.98
C ALA A 146 -11.39 -9.43 22.05
N ALA A 147 -12.40 -8.59 22.35
CA ALA A 147 -13.48 -8.88 23.27
C ALA A 147 -14.55 -9.81 22.69
N SER A 148 -14.63 -9.95 21.36
CA SER A 148 -15.64 -10.80 20.69
C SER A 148 -15.40 -12.28 20.98
N PRO A 149 -16.40 -13.03 21.52
CA PRO A 149 -16.26 -14.46 21.80
C PRO A 149 -15.92 -15.29 20.56
N VAL A 150 -16.40 -14.88 19.39
CA VAL A 150 -16.16 -15.57 18.12
C VAL A 150 -14.72 -15.37 17.65
N MET A 151 -14.21 -14.13 17.66
CA MET A 151 -12.84 -13.83 17.26
C MET A 151 -11.80 -14.34 18.25
N ARG A 152 -12.17 -14.41 19.51
CA ARG A 152 -11.32 -14.93 20.57
C ARG A 152 -10.81 -16.35 20.29
N TRP A 153 -11.62 -17.17 19.64
CA TRP A 153 -11.30 -18.59 19.34
C TRP A 153 -10.97 -18.83 17.87
N THR A 154 -11.04 -17.80 17.02
CA THR A 154 -10.77 -17.93 15.59
C THR A 154 -9.27 -17.68 15.34
N PRO A 155 -8.51 -18.68 14.85
CA PRO A 155 -7.12 -18.46 14.47
C PRO A 155 -7.07 -17.53 13.28
N LEU A 156 -6.44 -16.36 13.43
CA LEU A 156 -6.19 -15.44 12.33
C LEU A 156 -4.82 -15.76 11.72
N PRO A 157 -4.73 -15.87 10.39
CA PRO A 157 -3.46 -16.11 9.71
C PRO A 157 -2.62 -14.84 9.58
N ILE A 158 -2.64 -13.99 10.62
CA ILE A 158 -1.94 -12.68 10.65
C ILE A 158 -1.05 -12.69 11.90
N PRO A 159 0.24 -12.34 11.79
CA PRO A 159 1.14 -12.30 12.93
C PRO A 159 0.64 -11.32 14.01
N ARG A 160 0.70 -11.74 15.28
CA ARG A 160 0.29 -10.91 16.41
C ARG A 160 1.03 -9.57 16.42
N LEU A 161 2.37 -9.61 16.29
CA LEU A 161 3.19 -8.40 16.29
C LEU A 161 2.85 -7.42 15.15
N PHE A 162 2.34 -7.92 14.00
CA PHE A 162 1.85 -7.04 12.95
C PHE A 162 0.60 -6.28 13.40
N LEU A 163 -0.34 -6.97 14.06
CA LEU A 163 -1.56 -6.34 14.59
C LEU A 163 -1.26 -5.36 15.72
N GLU A 164 -0.38 -5.74 16.64
CA GLU A 164 0.08 -4.86 17.73
C GLU A 164 0.79 -3.61 17.18
N GLY A 165 1.64 -3.78 16.16
CA GLY A 165 2.31 -2.66 15.50
C GLY A 165 1.34 -1.72 14.76
N LEU A 166 0.31 -2.27 14.13
CA LEU A 166 -0.74 -1.49 13.48
C LEU A 166 -1.56 -0.69 14.48
N ASP A 167 -1.91 -1.30 15.62
CA ASP A 167 -2.61 -0.61 16.70
C ASP A 167 -1.76 0.49 17.32
N LEU A 168 -0.49 0.22 17.60
CA LEU A 168 0.46 1.21 18.10
C LEU A 168 0.61 2.39 17.13
N ALA A 169 0.64 2.13 15.82
CA ALA A 169 0.69 3.20 14.81
C ALA A 169 -0.58 4.06 14.84
N ARG A 170 -1.76 3.44 15.01
CA ARG A 170 -3.03 4.16 15.17
C ARG A 170 -3.06 4.97 16.46
N TRP A 171 -2.65 4.36 17.57
CA TRP A 171 -2.58 5.04 18.87
C TRP A 171 -1.68 6.26 18.80
N LYS A 172 -0.48 6.12 18.24
CA LYS A 172 0.44 7.24 18.06
C LYS A 172 -0.18 8.37 17.22
N ASN A 173 -0.87 8.03 16.13
CA ASN A 173 -1.52 9.03 15.29
C ASN A 173 -2.68 9.75 15.98
N ALA A 174 -3.39 9.06 16.89
CA ALA A 174 -4.48 9.64 17.66
C ALA A 174 -3.99 10.49 18.85
N HIS A 175 -2.79 10.18 19.37
CA HIS A 175 -2.20 10.83 20.54
C HIS A 175 -0.91 11.57 20.16
N VAL A 176 -0.83 12.13 18.94
CA VAL A 176 0.26 13.05 18.59
C VAL A 176 0.13 14.28 19.48
N GLU A 177 0.95 14.31 20.52
CA GLU A 177 1.06 15.47 21.40
C GLU A 177 1.90 16.54 20.70
N GLY A 178 1.29 17.67 20.47
CA GLY A 178 1.94 18.86 19.93
C GLY A 178 1.24 19.44 18.71
N PRO A 179 1.29 20.77 18.60
CA PRO A 179 0.68 21.46 17.48
C PRO A 179 1.45 21.13 16.19
N GLY A 180 0.71 20.86 15.12
CA GLY A 180 1.28 20.79 13.78
C GLY A 180 1.77 22.15 13.31
N TYR A 181 2.77 22.19 12.44
CA TYR A 181 3.27 23.41 11.82
C TYR A 181 3.07 23.35 10.30
N LEU A 182 2.52 24.41 9.74
CA LEU A 182 2.36 24.57 8.31
C LEU A 182 2.52 26.04 7.89
N ASN A 183 3.52 26.32 7.05
CA ASN A 183 3.72 27.62 6.39
C ASN A 183 3.74 28.85 7.33
N GLY A 184 4.26 28.71 8.53
CA GLY A 184 4.30 29.76 9.53
C GLY A 184 3.25 29.68 10.63
N ASP A 185 2.20 28.90 10.42
CA ASP A 185 1.10 28.74 11.36
C ASP A 185 1.21 27.46 12.19
N ILE A 186 0.77 27.54 13.43
CA ILE A 186 0.76 26.44 14.38
C ILE A 186 -0.70 26.11 14.71
N SER A 187 -1.12 24.85 14.54
CA SER A 187 -2.47 24.39 14.85
C SER A 187 -2.45 23.04 15.58
N GLY A 188 -3.28 22.93 16.61
CA GLY A 188 -3.52 21.65 17.31
C GLY A 188 -4.42 20.69 16.56
N GLU A 189 -5.23 21.18 15.61
CA GLU A 189 -6.18 20.37 14.85
C GLU A 189 -5.67 19.91 13.48
N GLY A 190 -4.50 20.43 13.08
CA GLY A 190 -3.92 20.16 11.75
C GLY A 190 -4.62 20.95 10.63
N TRP A 191 -4.31 20.61 9.36
CA TRP A 191 -4.89 21.25 8.17
C TRP A 191 -5.33 20.20 7.16
N TRP A 192 -6.52 20.36 6.62
CA TRP A 192 -7.01 19.51 5.54
C TRP A 192 -6.13 19.61 4.26
N SER A 193 -5.50 20.78 4.05
CA SER A 193 -4.61 21.07 2.90
C SER A 193 -3.18 20.59 3.09
N TRP A 194 -2.82 20.07 4.25
CA TRP A 194 -1.44 19.72 4.59
C TRP A 194 -0.77 18.81 3.55
N PHE A 195 -1.47 17.77 3.11
CA PHE A 195 -0.93 16.82 2.14
C PHE A 195 -0.70 17.47 0.76
N VAL A 196 -1.59 18.35 0.31
CA VAL A 196 -1.47 19.05 -0.97
C VAL A 196 -0.29 20.00 -0.94
N LEU A 197 -0.15 20.80 0.13
CA LEU A 197 0.96 21.72 0.32
C LEU A 197 2.29 20.98 0.51
N ALA A 198 2.33 19.94 1.33
CA ALA A 198 3.53 19.13 1.52
C ALA A 198 3.97 18.47 0.20
N LEU A 199 3.04 17.96 -0.61
CA LEU A 199 3.35 17.40 -1.91
C LEU A 199 3.92 18.46 -2.87
N SER A 200 3.29 19.63 -2.95
CA SER A 200 3.74 20.71 -3.83
C SER A 200 5.12 21.26 -3.45
N MET A 201 5.41 21.34 -2.15
CA MET A 201 6.72 21.82 -1.66
C MET A 201 7.83 20.77 -1.78
N LYS A 202 7.51 19.49 -1.62
CA LYS A 202 8.50 18.41 -1.65
C LYS A 202 8.77 17.87 -3.05
N THR A 203 7.85 18.05 -3.98
CA THR A 203 8.00 17.56 -5.36
C THR A 203 8.73 18.58 -6.21
N THR A 204 9.71 18.14 -7.00
CA THR A 204 10.40 19.02 -7.96
C THR A 204 9.42 19.57 -8.99
N LEU A 205 9.58 20.84 -9.37
CA LEU A 205 8.69 21.53 -10.32
C LEU A 205 8.51 20.78 -11.65
N PRO A 206 9.56 20.23 -12.28
CA PRO A 206 9.38 19.44 -13.51
C PRO A 206 8.52 18.20 -13.31
N LEU A 207 8.70 17.48 -12.20
CA LEU A 207 7.90 16.29 -11.90
C LEU A 207 6.45 16.66 -11.60
N LEU A 208 6.21 17.74 -10.88
CA LEU A 208 4.88 18.26 -10.60
C LEU A 208 4.16 18.65 -11.89
N ALA A 209 4.82 19.43 -12.78
CA ALA A 209 4.27 19.85 -14.06
C ALA A 209 3.91 18.65 -14.97
N LEU A 210 4.79 17.66 -15.05
CA LEU A 210 4.52 16.45 -15.84
C LEU A 210 3.40 15.60 -15.24
N SER A 211 3.34 15.49 -13.92
CA SER A 211 2.26 14.76 -13.24
C SER A 211 0.90 15.41 -13.48
N MET A 212 0.82 16.74 -13.37
CA MET A 212 -0.41 17.50 -13.64
C MET A 212 -0.82 17.40 -15.11
N THR A 213 0.14 17.51 -16.04
CA THR A 213 -0.11 17.37 -17.48
C THR A 213 -0.59 15.96 -17.81
N GLY A 214 0.09 14.94 -17.29
CA GLY A 214 -0.28 13.54 -17.48
C GLY A 214 -1.68 13.24 -16.94
N PHE A 215 -1.99 13.72 -15.75
CA PHE A 215 -3.33 13.58 -15.16
C PHE A 215 -4.40 14.29 -15.99
N GLY A 216 -4.12 15.52 -16.43
CA GLY A 216 -5.02 16.27 -17.31
C GLY A 216 -5.31 15.55 -18.62
N LEU A 217 -4.29 14.99 -19.27
CA LEU A 217 -4.43 14.18 -20.49
C LEU A 217 -5.24 12.91 -20.27
N LEU A 218 -5.05 12.23 -19.14
CA LEU A 218 -5.83 11.03 -18.78
C LEU A 218 -7.32 11.37 -18.60
N VAL A 219 -7.63 12.44 -17.88
CA VAL A 219 -9.01 12.92 -17.69
C VAL A 219 -9.65 13.32 -19.01
N PHE A 220 -8.92 14.03 -19.87
CA PHE A 220 -9.40 14.43 -21.18
C PHE A 220 -9.70 13.23 -22.08
N ARG A 221 -8.79 12.26 -22.15
CA ARG A 221 -9.00 11.01 -22.92
C ARG A 221 -10.15 10.17 -22.36
N ALA A 222 -10.30 10.08 -21.05
CA ALA A 222 -11.41 9.36 -20.43
C ALA A 222 -12.77 9.98 -20.80
N ARG A 223 -12.85 11.31 -20.87
CA ARG A 223 -14.05 12.03 -21.29
C ARG A 223 -14.35 11.83 -22.79
N ALA A 224 -13.32 11.89 -23.64
CA ALA A 224 -13.48 11.65 -25.08
C ALA A 224 -14.02 10.25 -25.38
N VAL A 225 -13.43 9.21 -24.77
CA VAL A 225 -13.90 7.81 -24.93
C VAL A 225 -15.31 7.60 -24.36
N GLY A 226 -15.69 8.35 -23.32
CA GLY A 226 -17.04 8.32 -22.76
C GLY A 226 -18.07 8.97 -23.70
N ALA A 227 -17.70 10.03 -24.40
CA ALA A 227 -18.56 10.72 -25.37
C ALA A 227 -18.85 9.86 -26.61
N ASP A 228 -17.83 9.16 -27.13
CA ASP A 228 -17.99 8.26 -28.30
C ASP A 228 -18.84 7.01 -28.03
N ARG A 229 -19.18 6.73 -26.78
CA ARG A 229 -20.08 5.63 -26.40
C ARG A 229 -21.53 6.05 -26.21
N LEU A 230 -21.83 7.33 -26.31
CA LEU A 230 -23.18 7.91 -26.16
C LEU A 230 -23.80 8.34 -27.51
N VAL A 231 -23.08 8.16 -28.61
CA VAL A 231 -23.54 8.28 -30.00
C VAL A 231 -23.55 6.90 -30.64
#